data_b0206a6f04da3118495a45872c3a7c61
#
_entry.id   b0206a6f04da3118495a45872c3a7c61
#
_cell.length_a   1.000
_cell.length_b   1.000
_cell.length_c   1.000
_cell.angle_alpha   90.00
_cell.angle_beta   90.00
_cell.angle_gamma   90.00
#
_symmetry.space_group_name_H-M   'P 1'
#
loop_
_entity.id
_entity.type
_entity.pdbx_description
1 polymer ?
#
loop_
_entity_poly.entity_id
_entity_poly.type
_entity_poly.pdbx_seq_one_letter_code
_entity_poly.pdbx_strand_id
1 'polypeptide(L)'
;MVFKSYIDKFTSIISNSKLNTGLNPISELVYGRDFIVSRALIHFDHNKVKGLIESGAMVDIDKMRHVLHITNAGSLDFTQLHDCETSSINDNYKIRATSFDLIFFLIPYEWDNGKGFDYSMNSLNVGYYSPTPIDPQRLISTDGCNWFQRKNGTPWDEEGIYSNDTLSKEYDKFSAGLPSIIIGRQHFDIGNENIEVDITSTVNKFISGELENYGIGIAYTPMTELTESEYENYLGLLTNKTNTFFEPYVETRYCDFVSDDRSNFVLNKNNRLYLYCTIGDTLQDLDKNPTVTIKNSDDEVVMEGIESTRQFKGIYYIDLNLSKSDFEADTMLYDTWGGIVYQGTELDDVELDFTLKSTPNFFNIGNSLNTTNVTFTPSIVGIQQREQIKRVDIRKLVISAKPSYTNNTVQLVDEMDLRLYIKDGTREIDVIEWDRVSKAYTENFYVIDTNILIPQRYFVDIRIKYGMNSIVHHDVLSFDIVDDLNNKYA
;
A
#
# COMPACT_ATOMS: atom_id res chain seq x y z
N MET A 1 7.89 3.54 -1.02
CA MET A 1 6.98 4.11 -0.01
C MET A 1 5.59 3.53 -0.10
N VAL A 2 4.79 3.67 0.96
CA VAL A 2 3.42 3.16 1.04
C VAL A 2 2.47 4.31 1.29
N PHE A 3 1.39 4.37 0.51
CA PHE A 3 0.26 5.26 0.73
C PHE A 3 -1.01 4.43 0.92
N LYS A 4 -1.88 4.80 1.87
CA LYS A 4 -3.13 4.08 2.15
C LYS A 4 -4.33 4.94 1.77
N SER A 5 -5.15 4.42 0.86
CA SER A 5 -6.48 4.96 0.54
C SER A 5 -7.52 4.14 1.30
N TYR A 6 -8.11 4.69 2.35
CA TYR A 6 -9.13 4.00 3.12
C TYR A 6 -10.44 3.87 2.35
N ILE A 7 -11.15 2.79 2.61
CA ILE A 7 -12.48 2.52 2.03
C ILE A 7 -13.47 3.53 2.61
N ASP A 8 -14.15 4.28 1.77
CA ASP A 8 -15.12 5.31 2.16
C ASP A 8 -16.56 4.83 2.16
N LYS A 9 -16.89 3.82 1.32
CA LYS A 9 -18.18 3.14 1.32
C LYS A 9 -17.98 1.64 1.46
N PHE A 10 -18.72 1.01 2.36
CA PHE A 10 -18.74 -0.44 2.52
C PHE A 10 -20.13 -0.88 2.95
N THR A 11 -20.73 -1.77 2.21
CA THR A 11 -22.01 -2.39 2.55
C THR A 11 -22.09 -3.81 2.00
N SER A 12 -22.98 -4.62 2.52
CA SER A 12 -23.38 -5.89 1.89
C SER A 12 -24.84 -5.81 1.46
N ILE A 13 -25.14 -6.54 0.40
CA ILE A 13 -26.48 -6.75 -0.13
C ILE A 13 -26.78 -8.25 -0.12
N ILE A 14 -28.02 -8.62 0.19
CA ILE A 14 -28.44 -10.03 0.32
C ILE A 14 -29.63 -10.34 -0.56
N SER A 15 -29.67 -11.52 -1.16
CA SER A 15 -30.53 -11.90 -2.29
C SER A 15 -32.03 -11.79 -2.03
N ASN A 16 -32.50 -11.96 -0.84
CA ASN A 16 -33.94 -11.95 -0.53
C ASN A 16 -34.37 -10.76 0.35
N SER A 17 -33.53 -9.74 0.49
CA SER A 17 -33.80 -8.60 1.35
C SER A 17 -33.62 -7.26 0.64
N LYS A 18 -34.44 -6.28 1.00
CA LYS A 18 -34.31 -4.88 0.63
C LYS A 18 -33.53 -4.07 1.67
N LEU A 19 -32.99 -4.72 2.70
CA LEU A 19 -32.18 -4.12 3.73
C LEU A 19 -30.72 -4.04 3.29
N ASN A 20 -29.95 -3.19 3.95
CA ASN A 20 -28.52 -3.03 3.73
C ASN A 20 -27.76 -2.95 5.05
N THR A 21 -26.44 -2.99 4.98
CA THR A 21 -25.56 -3.01 6.14
C THR A 21 -24.52 -1.89 6.12
N GLY A 22 -24.83 -0.76 5.50
CA GLY A 22 -23.90 0.36 5.29
C GLY A 22 -23.29 1.00 6.55
N LEU A 23 -23.85 0.72 7.73
CA LEU A 23 -23.33 1.17 9.03
C LEU A 23 -22.83 0.01 9.90
N ASN A 24 -22.90 -1.23 9.43
CA ASN A 24 -22.42 -2.38 10.20
C ASN A 24 -20.88 -2.36 10.27
N PRO A 25 -20.25 -2.50 11.45
CA PRO A 25 -18.81 -2.65 11.59
C PRO A 25 -18.25 -3.97 11.02
N ILE A 26 -19.12 -4.98 10.83
CA ILE A 26 -18.79 -6.26 10.23
C ILE A 26 -19.76 -6.53 9.08
N SER A 27 -19.24 -6.71 7.89
CA SER A 27 -20.01 -7.14 6.72
C SER A 27 -19.90 -8.66 6.57
N GLU A 28 -21.03 -9.33 6.43
CA GLU A 28 -21.09 -10.77 6.25
C GLU A 28 -21.31 -11.11 4.78
N LEU A 29 -20.45 -11.99 4.23
CA LEU A 29 -20.69 -12.70 3.00
C LEU A 29 -21.26 -14.08 3.35
N VAL A 30 -22.44 -14.40 2.82
CA VAL A 30 -23.15 -15.67 3.09
C VAL A 30 -23.50 -16.39 1.81
N TYR A 31 -23.53 -17.72 1.89
CA TYR A 31 -24.09 -18.60 0.86
C TYR A 31 -24.63 -19.89 1.50
N GLY A 32 -25.50 -20.58 0.80
CA GLY A 32 -25.88 -21.96 1.10
C GLY A 32 -27.38 -22.11 1.35
N ARG A 33 -27.83 -22.04 2.59
CA ARG A 33 -29.21 -22.35 2.97
C ARG A 33 -30.24 -21.55 2.17
N ASP A 34 -31.23 -22.24 1.63
CA ASP A 34 -32.33 -21.65 0.82
C ASP A 34 -31.78 -20.82 -0.39
N PHE A 35 -30.58 -21.12 -0.87
CA PHE A 35 -29.86 -20.36 -1.92
C PHE A 35 -29.71 -18.88 -1.60
N ILE A 36 -29.68 -18.53 -0.32
CA ILE A 36 -29.38 -17.17 0.10
C ILE A 36 -27.91 -16.86 -0.18
N VAL A 37 -27.67 -15.74 -0.86
CA VAL A 37 -26.33 -15.21 -1.11
C VAL A 37 -26.23 -13.75 -0.75
N SER A 38 -25.08 -13.34 -0.27
CA SER A 38 -24.78 -11.92 -0.10
C SER A 38 -23.48 -11.54 -0.80
N ARG A 39 -23.38 -10.28 -1.18
CA ARG A 39 -22.20 -9.69 -1.83
C ARG A 39 -21.84 -8.41 -1.12
N ALA A 40 -20.54 -8.16 -0.95
CA ALA A 40 -20.06 -6.90 -0.40
C ALA A 40 -19.70 -5.92 -1.52
N LEU A 41 -19.96 -4.65 -1.27
CA LEU A 41 -19.64 -3.54 -2.16
C LEU A 41 -18.72 -2.58 -1.41
N ILE A 42 -17.62 -2.23 -2.03
CA ILE A 42 -16.64 -1.29 -1.48
C ILE A 42 -16.35 -0.17 -2.49
N HIS A 43 -16.02 0.99 -1.96
CA HIS A 43 -15.51 2.11 -2.75
C HIS A 43 -14.38 2.80 -2.00
N PHE A 44 -13.42 3.36 -2.72
CA PHE A 44 -12.31 4.14 -2.19
C PHE A 44 -12.01 5.32 -3.13
N ASP A 45 -11.55 6.41 -2.55
CA ASP A 45 -11.19 7.60 -3.32
C ASP A 45 -9.76 7.46 -3.89
N HIS A 46 -9.67 7.25 -5.20
CA HIS A 46 -8.41 7.17 -5.95
C HIS A 46 -7.83 8.55 -6.30
N ASN A 47 -8.61 9.64 -6.17
CA ASN A 47 -8.18 10.98 -6.56
C ASN A 47 -7.02 11.49 -5.71
N LYS A 48 -6.89 11.00 -4.47
CA LYS A 48 -5.73 11.32 -3.62
C LYS A 48 -4.43 10.82 -4.24
N VAL A 49 -4.40 9.57 -4.71
CA VAL A 49 -3.23 9.00 -5.41
C VAL A 49 -3.00 9.74 -6.73
N LYS A 50 -4.07 10.00 -7.50
CA LYS A 50 -3.99 10.78 -8.73
C LYS A 50 -3.40 12.17 -8.49
N GLY A 51 -3.84 12.89 -7.45
CA GLY A 51 -3.29 14.20 -7.09
C GLY A 51 -1.80 14.14 -6.69
N LEU A 52 -1.36 13.07 -6.01
CA LEU A 52 0.06 12.86 -5.68
C LEU A 52 0.91 12.57 -6.94
N ILE A 53 0.35 11.88 -7.94
CA ILE A 53 0.99 11.66 -9.22
C ILE A 53 1.08 12.98 -10.01
N GLU A 54 -0.02 13.71 -10.12
CA GLU A 54 -0.08 15.01 -10.82
C GLU A 54 0.85 16.05 -10.19
N SER A 55 0.99 16.05 -8.87
CA SER A 55 1.94 16.91 -8.16
C SER A 55 3.41 16.45 -8.31
N GLY A 56 3.63 15.25 -8.85
CA GLY A 56 4.96 14.64 -8.97
C GLY A 56 5.53 14.13 -7.66
N ALA A 57 4.71 14.00 -6.63
CA ALA A 57 5.11 13.35 -5.38
C ALA A 57 5.18 11.81 -5.52
N MET A 58 4.45 11.27 -6.49
CA MET A 58 4.56 9.87 -6.92
C MET A 58 4.91 9.84 -8.41
N VAL A 59 5.87 9.03 -8.80
CA VAL A 59 6.32 8.83 -10.19
C VAL A 59 6.28 7.35 -10.55
N ASP A 60 6.34 7.08 -11.87
CA ASP A 60 6.34 5.72 -12.43
C ASP A 60 5.06 4.92 -12.09
N ILE A 61 3.92 5.35 -12.64
CA ILE A 61 2.63 4.64 -12.53
C ILE A 61 2.79 3.14 -12.86
N ASP A 62 3.61 2.81 -13.85
CA ASP A 62 3.85 1.42 -14.28
C ASP A 62 4.57 0.56 -13.22
N LYS A 63 5.24 1.19 -12.27
CA LYS A 63 5.93 0.52 -11.16
C LYS A 63 5.14 0.55 -9.85
N MET A 64 4.01 1.25 -9.82
CA MET A 64 3.14 1.25 -8.67
C MET A 64 2.44 -0.09 -8.54
N ARG A 65 2.23 -0.50 -7.31
CA ARG A 65 1.43 -1.68 -6.99
C ARG A 65 0.31 -1.26 -6.05
N HIS A 66 -0.90 -1.72 -6.36
CA HIS A 66 -2.09 -1.42 -5.57
C HIS A 66 -2.70 -2.73 -5.05
N VAL A 67 -2.76 -2.87 -3.74
CA VAL A 67 -3.27 -4.07 -3.08
C VAL A 67 -4.45 -3.70 -2.18
N LEU A 68 -5.57 -4.38 -2.35
CA LEU A 68 -6.73 -4.24 -1.48
C LEU A 68 -6.51 -5.09 -0.22
N HIS A 69 -6.65 -4.47 0.95
CA HIS A 69 -6.57 -5.14 2.24
C HIS A 69 -7.90 -5.01 2.99
N ILE A 70 -8.47 -6.15 3.39
CA ILE A 70 -9.64 -6.20 4.26
C ILE A 70 -9.40 -7.28 5.32
N THR A 71 -9.55 -6.91 6.58
CA THR A 71 -9.34 -7.84 7.69
C THR A 71 -10.56 -8.73 7.89
N ASN A 72 -10.30 -10.03 8.04
CA ASN A 72 -11.30 -11.02 8.38
C ASN A 72 -11.70 -10.89 9.84
N ALA A 73 -12.97 -10.63 10.10
CA ALA A 73 -13.50 -10.47 11.46
C ALA A 73 -13.44 -11.78 12.28
N GLY A 74 -13.51 -12.92 11.61
CA GLY A 74 -13.40 -14.23 12.28
C GLY A 74 -12.01 -14.51 12.88
N SER A 75 -10.96 -13.81 12.44
CA SER A 75 -9.64 -13.93 13.07
C SER A 75 -9.56 -13.30 14.47
N LEU A 76 -10.52 -12.44 14.81
CA LEU A 76 -10.59 -11.78 16.11
C LEU A 76 -11.39 -12.58 17.16
N ASP A 77 -11.72 -13.83 16.85
CA ASP A 77 -12.39 -14.77 17.78
C ASP A 77 -13.72 -14.28 18.40
N PHE A 78 -14.40 -13.39 17.70
CA PHE A 78 -15.74 -12.93 18.10
C PHE A 78 -16.79 -14.04 18.14
N THR A 79 -16.51 -15.19 17.54
CA THR A 79 -17.41 -16.37 17.56
C THR A 79 -17.53 -17.02 18.93
N GLN A 80 -16.57 -16.83 19.84
CA GLN A 80 -16.66 -17.36 21.21
C GLN A 80 -17.62 -16.58 22.11
N LEU A 81 -18.08 -15.41 21.69
CA LEU A 81 -19.02 -14.62 22.47
C LEU A 81 -20.50 -15.11 22.33
N HIS A 82 -20.77 -16.01 21.39
CA HIS A 82 -22.10 -16.63 21.23
C HIS A 82 -22.36 -17.81 22.17
N ASP A 83 -21.36 -18.32 22.89
CA ASP A 83 -21.52 -19.45 23.83
C ASP A 83 -22.01 -19.06 25.23
N CYS A 84 -22.30 -17.77 25.46
CA CYS A 84 -22.90 -17.34 26.72
C CYS A 84 -24.43 -17.50 26.72
N GLU A 85 -24.88 -18.70 27.07
CA GLU A 85 -26.14 -18.99 27.77
C GLU A 85 -27.44 -18.32 27.31
N THR A 86 -27.80 -18.43 26.04
CA THR A 86 -29.22 -18.43 25.69
C THR A 86 -29.48 -19.48 24.61
N SER A 87 -29.81 -20.65 25.10
CA SER A 87 -30.37 -21.76 24.29
C SER A 87 -31.71 -21.38 23.69
N SER A 88 -31.74 -20.55 22.68
CA SER A 88 -32.84 -20.43 21.77
C SER A 88 -32.44 -21.12 20.46
N ILE A 89 -33.23 -22.07 20.10
CA ILE A 89 -33.10 -23.16 19.12
C ILE A 89 -32.80 -22.71 17.68
N ASN A 90 -32.55 -21.41 17.40
CA ASN A 90 -32.47 -20.87 16.04
C ASN A 90 -31.07 -20.37 15.63
N ASP A 91 -30.05 -20.35 16.50
CA ASP A 91 -28.71 -19.84 16.14
C ASP A 91 -27.75 -20.91 15.59
N ASN A 92 -28.21 -22.17 15.48
CA ASN A 92 -27.37 -23.30 15.04
C ASN A 92 -27.22 -23.44 13.52
N TYR A 93 -27.61 -22.44 12.73
CA TYR A 93 -27.64 -22.56 11.28
C TYR A 93 -26.52 -21.83 10.55
N LYS A 94 -25.73 -21.01 11.25
CA LYS A 94 -24.57 -20.32 10.67
C LYS A 94 -23.29 -21.06 11.02
N ILE A 95 -22.52 -21.41 10.02
CA ILE A 95 -21.16 -21.97 10.17
C ILE A 95 -20.16 -21.12 9.39
N ARG A 96 -18.94 -21.13 9.87
CA ARG A 96 -17.85 -20.46 9.16
C ARG A 96 -17.59 -21.16 7.85
N ALA A 97 -17.53 -20.39 6.76
CA ALA A 97 -17.10 -20.91 5.46
C ALA A 97 -15.64 -21.32 5.51
N THR A 98 -15.33 -22.49 4.95
CA THR A 98 -13.96 -23.01 4.85
C THR A 98 -13.71 -23.51 3.44
N SER A 99 -12.48 -23.31 2.95
CA SER A 99 -12.03 -23.72 1.61
C SER A 99 -12.94 -23.26 0.49
N PHE A 100 -12.84 -21.97 0.15
CA PHE A 100 -13.63 -21.32 -0.89
C PHE A 100 -12.80 -20.27 -1.62
N ASP A 101 -13.35 -19.79 -2.72
CA ASP A 101 -12.77 -18.68 -3.49
C ASP A 101 -13.71 -17.47 -3.46
N LEU A 102 -13.12 -16.29 -3.31
CA LEU A 102 -13.78 -15.02 -3.57
C LEU A 102 -13.34 -14.47 -4.92
N ILE A 103 -14.27 -13.82 -5.60
CA ILE A 103 -14.04 -13.04 -6.81
C ILE A 103 -14.27 -11.56 -6.51
N PHE A 104 -13.50 -10.73 -7.19
CA PHE A 104 -13.56 -9.27 -7.12
C PHE A 104 -13.96 -8.75 -8.49
N PHE A 105 -14.99 -7.91 -8.58
CA PHE A 105 -15.52 -7.45 -9.85
C PHE A 105 -15.85 -5.95 -9.85
N LEU A 106 -15.84 -5.33 -11.02
CA LEU A 106 -16.16 -3.92 -11.17
C LEU A 106 -17.66 -3.66 -10.99
N ILE A 107 -18.00 -2.63 -10.24
CA ILE A 107 -19.38 -2.15 -10.11
C ILE A 107 -19.67 -1.21 -11.28
N PRO A 108 -20.79 -1.41 -12.03
CA PRO A 108 -21.01 -0.69 -13.28
C PRO A 108 -21.58 0.73 -13.09
N TYR A 109 -22.13 1.04 -11.91
CA TYR A 109 -22.84 2.28 -11.66
C TYR A 109 -22.58 2.81 -10.25
N GLU A 110 -22.71 4.11 -10.08
CA GLU A 110 -22.70 4.75 -8.78
C GLU A 110 -23.85 4.24 -7.88
N TRP A 111 -23.55 4.05 -6.61
CA TRP A 111 -24.47 3.49 -5.62
C TRP A 111 -24.38 4.20 -4.27
N ASP A 112 -25.41 4.08 -3.45
CA ASP A 112 -25.49 4.66 -2.12
C ASP A 112 -25.20 3.62 -1.04
N ASN A 113 -24.32 3.96 -0.08
CA ASN A 113 -23.86 3.04 0.97
C ASN A 113 -25.00 2.50 1.85
N GLY A 114 -26.05 3.31 2.04
CA GLY A 114 -27.14 2.97 2.95
C GLY A 114 -26.83 3.30 4.42
N LYS A 115 -27.82 3.05 5.27
CA LYS A 115 -27.82 3.40 6.70
C LYS A 115 -28.24 2.25 7.60
N GLY A 116 -28.36 1.03 7.06
CA GLY A 116 -28.71 -0.15 7.83
C GLY A 116 -27.54 -0.77 8.57
N PHE A 117 -27.85 -1.49 9.63
CA PHE A 117 -26.86 -2.27 10.39
C PHE A 117 -27.00 -3.76 10.12
N ASP A 118 -28.20 -4.25 9.75
CA ASP A 118 -28.44 -5.67 9.61
C ASP A 118 -29.52 -5.98 8.55
N TYR A 119 -29.51 -7.22 8.09
CA TYR A 119 -30.46 -7.77 7.15
C TYR A 119 -31.78 -8.20 7.79
N SER A 120 -31.79 -8.46 9.10
CA SER A 120 -32.97 -8.97 9.79
C SER A 120 -33.06 -8.43 11.21
N MET A 121 -34.33 -8.22 11.65
CA MET A 121 -34.60 -7.80 13.02
C MET A 121 -34.27 -8.88 14.06
N ASN A 122 -34.18 -10.14 13.65
CA ASN A 122 -34.00 -11.27 14.56
C ASN A 122 -32.56 -11.54 14.94
N SER A 123 -31.60 -11.02 14.15
CA SER A 123 -30.18 -11.18 14.41
C SER A 123 -29.59 -10.08 15.29
N LEU A 124 -30.39 -9.09 15.66
CA LEU A 124 -29.95 -7.97 16.49
C LEU A 124 -29.81 -8.35 17.94
N ASN A 125 -28.64 -8.83 18.29
CA ASN A 125 -28.21 -8.85 19.67
C ASN A 125 -27.82 -7.40 20.07
N VAL A 126 -28.86 -6.59 20.33
CA VAL A 126 -28.76 -5.13 20.58
C VAL A 126 -27.77 -4.78 21.71
N GLY A 127 -27.46 -5.74 22.58
CA GLY A 127 -26.49 -5.56 23.66
C GLY A 127 -25.04 -5.35 23.20
N TYR A 128 -24.70 -5.73 21.97
CA TYR A 128 -23.33 -5.62 21.44
C TYR A 128 -22.98 -4.25 20.91
N TYR A 129 -23.97 -3.51 20.38
CA TYR A 129 -23.71 -2.28 19.63
C TYR A 129 -23.96 -1.01 20.43
N SER A 130 -24.62 -1.10 21.57
CA SER A 130 -24.85 0.07 22.44
C SER A 130 -25.19 -0.35 23.87
N PRO A 131 -24.63 0.30 24.88
CA PRO A 131 -25.05 0.15 26.28
C PRO A 131 -26.44 0.75 26.54
N THR A 132 -27.04 1.44 25.56
CA THR A 132 -28.41 1.96 25.63
C THR A 132 -29.33 1.14 24.72
N PRO A 133 -30.56 0.82 25.13
CA PRO A 133 -31.52 0.13 24.29
C PRO A 133 -31.75 0.97 23.03
N ILE A 134 -31.28 0.49 21.88
CA ILE A 134 -31.57 1.10 20.58
C ILE A 134 -32.87 0.48 20.12
N ASP A 135 -33.79 1.33 19.63
CA ASP A 135 -35.01 0.88 18.98
C ASP A 135 -34.61 -0.03 17.79
N PRO A 136 -34.98 -1.31 17.78
CA PRO A 136 -34.63 -2.23 16.69
C PRO A 136 -35.01 -1.71 15.30
N GLN A 137 -36.08 -0.92 15.22
CA GLN A 137 -36.53 -0.33 13.94
C GLN A 137 -35.55 0.71 13.38
N ARG A 138 -34.63 1.25 14.19
CA ARG A 138 -33.59 2.17 13.73
C ARG A 138 -32.36 1.48 13.16
N LEU A 139 -32.24 0.17 13.36
CA LEU A 139 -31.09 -0.61 12.95
C LEU A 139 -31.29 -1.22 11.55
N ILE A 140 -32.52 -1.36 11.11
CA ILE A 140 -32.83 -1.80 9.76
C ILE A 140 -33.14 -0.60 8.87
N SER A 141 -32.69 -0.65 7.64
CA SER A 141 -32.94 0.40 6.67
C SER A 141 -33.01 -0.15 5.25
N THR A 142 -33.96 0.35 4.49
CA THR A 142 -34.06 0.16 3.05
C THR A 142 -33.45 1.35 2.29
N ASP A 143 -32.96 2.36 3.02
CA ASP A 143 -32.35 3.56 2.44
C ASP A 143 -30.94 3.23 1.92
N GLY A 144 -30.70 3.44 0.63
CA GLY A 144 -29.46 3.11 -0.05
C GLY A 144 -29.53 1.88 -0.95
N CYS A 145 -28.38 1.32 -1.28
CA CYS A 145 -28.34 0.14 -2.14
C CYS A 145 -28.73 -1.14 -1.38
N ASN A 146 -29.31 -2.06 -2.12
CA ASN A 146 -29.63 -3.41 -1.71
C ASN A 146 -29.58 -4.34 -2.93
N TRP A 147 -30.01 -5.57 -2.79
CA TRP A 147 -29.98 -6.55 -3.90
C TRP A 147 -30.71 -6.09 -5.16
N PHE A 148 -31.78 -5.31 -5.03
CA PHE A 148 -32.68 -4.91 -6.10
C PHE A 148 -32.39 -3.51 -6.65
N GLN A 149 -31.78 -2.63 -5.85
CA GLN A 149 -31.56 -1.24 -6.23
C GLN A 149 -30.18 -0.73 -5.82
N ARG A 150 -29.60 0.17 -6.64
CA ARG A 150 -28.32 0.84 -6.38
C ARG A 150 -28.46 2.11 -5.55
N LYS A 151 -29.59 2.78 -5.68
CA LYS A 151 -30.02 3.97 -4.94
C LYS A 151 -31.51 3.88 -4.72
N ASN A 152 -32.04 4.64 -3.78
CA ASN A 152 -33.50 4.70 -3.55
C ASN A 152 -34.24 4.96 -4.85
N GLY A 153 -35.12 4.01 -5.22
CA GLY A 153 -35.94 4.08 -6.43
C GLY A 153 -35.21 3.87 -7.75
N THR A 154 -33.91 3.54 -7.72
CA THR A 154 -33.13 3.26 -8.93
C THR A 154 -32.62 1.83 -8.90
N PRO A 155 -33.22 0.91 -9.69
CA PRO A 155 -32.81 -0.49 -9.70
C PRO A 155 -31.40 -0.67 -10.26
N TRP A 156 -30.79 -1.83 -9.97
CA TRP A 156 -29.70 -2.38 -10.76
C TRP A 156 -30.27 -2.88 -12.11
N ASP A 157 -29.43 -2.99 -13.13
CA ASP A 157 -29.81 -3.61 -14.40
C ASP A 157 -30.10 -5.10 -14.23
N GLU A 158 -29.34 -5.76 -13.36
CA GLU A 158 -29.54 -7.13 -12.91
C GLU A 158 -29.55 -7.16 -11.38
N GLU A 159 -30.39 -8.00 -10.79
CA GLU A 159 -30.45 -8.18 -9.33
C GLU A 159 -29.08 -8.65 -8.80
N GLY A 160 -28.65 -8.10 -7.67
CA GLY A 160 -27.34 -8.38 -7.09
C GLY A 160 -26.16 -7.78 -7.85
N ILE A 161 -26.38 -6.73 -8.65
CA ILE A 161 -25.44 -6.04 -9.54
C ILE A 161 -25.28 -6.79 -10.87
N TYR A 162 -25.00 -8.07 -10.81
CA TYR A 162 -24.95 -9.00 -11.93
C TYR A 162 -25.64 -10.31 -11.54
N SER A 163 -26.37 -10.90 -12.47
CA SER A 163 -26.93 -12.24 -12.28
C SER A 163 -25.81 -13.29 -12.15
N ASN A 164 -26.12 -14.42 -11.56
CA ASN A 164 -25.18 -15.53 -11.46
C ASN A 164 -24.73 -16.03 -12.84
N ASP A 165 -25.64 -16.02 -13.84
CA ASP A 165 -25.33 -16.36 -15.22
C ASP A 165 -24.29 -15.39 -15.84
N THR A 166 -24.44 -14.09 -15.59
CA THR A 166 -23.49 -13.07 -16.04
C THR A 166 -22.13 -13.27 -15.38
N LEU A 167 -22.12 -13.43 -14.06
CA LEU A 167 -20.86 -13.69 -13.33
C LEU A 167 -20.20 -15.01 -13.75
N SER A 168 -20.95 -16.06 -14.06
CA SER A 168 -20.39 -17.33 -14.56
C SER A 168 -19.66 -17.14 -15.89
N LYS A 169 -20.29 -16.44 -16.83
CA LYS A 169 -19.67 -16.14 -18.15
C LYS A 169 -18.40 -15.28 -17.99
N GLU A 170 -18.45 -14.29 -17.11
CA GLU A 170 -17.30 -13.42 -16.85
C GLU A 170 -16.19 -14.16 -16.09
N TYR A 171 -16.53 -15.09 -15.21
CA TYR A 171 -15.57 -15.97 -14.53
C TYR A 171 -14.85 -16.90 -15.50
N ASP A 172 -15.58 -17.45 -16.48
CA ASP A 172 -14.96 -18.26 -17.55
C ASP A 172 -13.99 -17.43 -18.38
N LYS A 173 -14.34 -16.19 -18.74
CA LYS A 173 -13.43 -15.27 -19.44
C LYS A 173 -12.18 -14.96 -18.59
N PHE A 174 -12.38 -14.62 -17.32
CA PHE A 174 -11.27 -14.33 -16.39
C PHE A 174 -10.33 -15.53 -16.26
N SER A 175 -10.88 -16.73 -16.10
CA SER A 175 -10.11 -17.97 -15.99
C SER A 175 -9.34 -18.31 -17.29
N ALA A 176 -9.87 -17.88 -18.43
CA ALA A 176 -9.22 -18.01 -19.73
C ALA A 176 -8.21 -16.88 -20.05
N GLY A 177 -8.02 -15.92 -19.15
CA GLY A 177 -7.14 -14.75 -19.35
C GLY A 177 -7.69 -13.74 -20.36
N LEU A 178 -9.00 -13.74 -20.62
CA LEU A 178 -9.68 -12.81 -21.49
C LEU A 178 -10.18 -11.58 -20.71
N PRO A 179 -10.41 -10.44 -21.38
CA PRO A 179 -11.00 -9.28 -20.75
C PRO A 179 -12.33 -9.62 -20.05
N SER A 180 -12.45 -9.27 -18.79
CA SER A 180 -13.58 -9.56 -17.94
C SER A 180 -13.83 -8.39 -16.98
N ILE A 181 -15.06 -8.32 -16.44
CA ILE A 181 -15.38 -7.44 -15.31
C ILE A 181 -14.76 -7.94 -14.00
N ILE A 182 -14.38 -9.22 -13.92
CA ILE A 182 -13.67 -9.79 -12.76
C ILE A 182 -12.23 -9.35 -12.82
N ILE A 183 -11.78 -8.71 -11.74
CA ILE A 183 -10.46 -8.07 -11.63
C ILE A 183 -9.50 -8.85 -10.74
N GLY A 184 -9.99 -9.82 -9.99
CA GLY A 184 -9.16 -10.63 -9.08
C GLY A 184 -9.91 -11.81 -8.50
N ARG A 185 -9.14 -12.73 -7.94
CA ARG A 185 -9.62 -13.90 -7.20
C ARG A 185 -8.67 -14.17 -6.04
N GLN A 186 -9.21 -14.60 -4.91
CA GLN A 186 -8.43 -15.08 -3.78
C GLN A 186 -9.01 -16.38 -3.25
N HIS A 187 -8.15 -17.36 -3.01
CA HIS A 187 -8.50 -18.61 -2.35
C HIS A 187 -8.33 -18.49 -0.84
N PHE A 188 -9.25 -19.11 -0.10
CA PHE A 188 -9.24 -19.25 1.35
C PHE A 188 -9.15 -20.72 1.70
N ASP A 189 -8.11 -21.15 2.41
CA ASP A 189 -7.91 -22.54 2.81
C ASP A 189 -8.76 -22.91 4.02
N ILE A 190 -8.81 -22.02 5.02
CA ILE A 190 -9.48 -22.27 6.30
C ILE A 190 -10.51 -21.21 6.68
N GLY A 191 -10.70 -20.19 5.85
CA GLY A 191 -11.71 -19.13 6.01
C GLY A 191 -11.39 -18.10 7.11
N ASN A 192 -10.15 -18.00 7.58
CA ASN A 192 -9.69 -16.96 8.53
C ASN A 192 -8.63 -16.04 7.95
N GLU A 193 -8.28 -16.22 6.70
CA GLU A 193 -7.34 -15.40 5.98
C GLU A 193 -7.91 -14.00 5.77
N ASN A 194 -7.05 -13.00 5.74
CA ASN A 194 -7.41 -11.65 5.33
C ASN A 194 -7.52 -11.58 3.80
N ILE A 195 -8.27 -10.63 3.30
CA ILE A 195 -8.27 -10.30 1.87
C ILE A 195 -7.01 -9.47 1.56
N GLU A 196 -6.23 -9.96 0.60
CA GLU A 196 -5.06 -9.31 0.06
C GLU A 196 -5.02 -9.54 -1.45
N VAL A 197 -5.60 -8.63 -2.22
CA VAL A 197 -5.77 -8.79 -3.68
C VAL A 197 -5.08 -7.69 -4.43
N ASP A 198 -4.24 -8.07 -5.40
CA ASP A 198 -3.61 -7.13 -6.32
C ASP A 198 -4.65 -6.60 -7.32
N ILE A 199 -4.94 -5.31 -7.23
CA ILE A 199 -5.86 -4.57 -8.09
C ILE A 199 -5.15 -3.50 -8.92
N THR A 200 -3.85 -3.63 -9.10
CA THR A 200 -2.98 -2.64 -9.75
C THR A 200 -3.49 -2.23 -11.12
N SER A 201 -3.79 -3.18 -11.99
CA SER A 201 -4.29 -2.89 -13.34
C SER A 201 -5.59 -2.06 -13.31
N THR A 202 -6.47 -2.35 -12.36
CA THR A 202 -7.75 -1.64 -12.21
C THR A 202 -7.57 -0.23 -11.69
N VAL A 203 -6.75 -0.05 -10.65
CA VAL A 203 -6.49 1.28 -10.06
C VAL A 203 -5.78 2.18 -11.06
N ASN A 204 -4.84 1.65 -11.84
CA ASN A 204 -4.18 2.41 -12.92
C ASN A 204 -5.19 2.91 -13.96
N LYS A 205 -6.21 2.11 -14.30
CA LYS A 205 -7.28 2.53 -15.20
C LYS A 205 -8.20 3.60 -14.59
N PHE A 206 -8.45 3.56 -13.28
CA PHE A 206 -9.15 4.64 -12.57
C PHE A 206 -8.35 5.94 -12.59
N ILE A 207 -7.05 5.86 -12.33
CA ILE A 207 -6.14 7.02 -12.33
C ILE A 207 -6.03 7.65 -13.73
N SER A 208 -5.90 6.82 -14.77
CA SER A 208 -5.82 7.28 -16.17
C SER A 208 -7.15 7.82 -16.71
N GLY A 209 -8.28 7.51 -16.05
CA GLY A 209 -9.62 7.85 -16.52
C GLY A 209 -10.15 6.93 -17.63
N GLU A 210 -9.49 5.79 -17.88
CA GLU A 210 -9.99 4.75 -18.79
C GLU A 210 -11.26 4.08 -18.26
N LEU A 211 -11.35 3.95 -16.92
CA LEU A 211 -12.52 3.44 -16.20
C LEU A 211 -12.99 4.42 -15.14
N GLU A 212 -14.31 4.53 -15.02
CA GLU A 212 -14.93 5.23 -13.89
C GLU A 212 -14.86 4.34 -12.64
N ASN A 213 -14.52 4.94 -11.49
CA ASN A 213 -14.48 4.24 -10.23
C ASN A 213 -15.83 4.31 -9.52
N TYR A 214 -16.65 3.30 -9.71
CA TYR A 214 -17.89 3.10 -8.92
C TYR A 214 -17.68 2.08 -7.79
N GLY A 215 -16.46 1.57 -7.63
CA GLY A 215 -16.09 0.61 -6.60
C GLY A 215 -15.95 -0.83 -7.10
N ILE A 216 -15.75 -1.71 -6.14
CA ILE A 216 -15.47 -3.14 -6.36
C ILE A 216 -16.50 -3.95 -5.60
N GLY A 217 -17.10 -4.94 -6.27
CA GLY A 217 -17.93 -5.96 -5.66
C GLY A 217 -17.11 -7.17 -5.25
N ILE A 218 -17.47 -7.80 -4.15
CA ILE A 218 -16.86 -9.00 -3.61
C ILE A 218 -17.94 -10.06 -3.46
N ALA A 219 -17.71 -11.24 -4.02
CA ALA A 219 -18.67 -12.35 -3.98
C ALA A 219 -17.94 -13.69 -3.89
N TYR A 220 -18.64 -14.72 -3.47
CA TYR A 220 -18.19 -16.08 -3.72
C TYR A 220 -18.20 -16.37 -5.22
N THR A 221 -17.48 -17.44 -5.65
CA THR A 221 -17.56 -17.83 -7.06
C THR A 221 -18.99 -18.19 -7.44
N PRO A 222 -19.39 -18.02 -8.71
CA PRO A 222 -20.74 -18.35 -9.15
C PRO A 222 -21.17 -19.78 -8.82
N MET A 223 -20.23 -20.73 -8.86
CA MET A 223 -20.49 -22.13 -8.49
C MET A 223 -20.77 -22.25 -6.98
N THR A 224 -20.03 -21.54 -6.15
CA THR A 224 -20.23 -21.55 -4.69
C THR A 224 -21.55 -20.90 -4.31
N GLU A 225 -21.94 -19.79 -4.96
CA GLU A 225 -23.24 -19.12 -4.73
C GLU A 225 -24.44 -20.02 -5.05
N LEU A 226 -24.30 -20.97 -5.97
CA LEU A 226 -25.34 -21.94 -6.33
C LEU A 226 -25.31 -23.21 -5.46
N THR A 227 -24.39 -23.32 -4.53
CA THR A 227 -24.32 -24.49 -3.64
C THR A 227 -25.39 -24.41 -2.57
N GLU A 228 -26.29 -25.39 -2.53
CA GLU A 228 -27.22 -25.56 -1.42
C GLU A 228 -26.52 -26.22 -0.24
N SER A 229 -26.80 -25.73 0.95
CA SER A 229 -26.29 -26.26 2.20
C SER A 229 -27.36 -26.24 3.28
N GLU A 230 -27.30 -27.15 4.21
CA GLU A 230 -28.14 -27.16 5.41
C GLU A 230 -27.88 -25.93 6.29
N TYR A 231 -26.71 -25.34 6.16
CA TYR A 231 -26.24 -24.20 6.95
C TYR A 231 -26.00 -22.98 6.07
N GLU A 232 -26.13 -21.79 6.66
CA GLU A 232 -25.57 -20.56 6.09
C GLU A 232 -24.07 -20.56 6.34
N ASN A 233 -23.29 -20.66 5.26
CA ASN A 233 -21.83 -20.51 5.33
C ASN A 233 -21.51 -19.01 5.29
N TYR A 234 -20.74 -18.50 6.24
CA TYR A 234 -20.45 -17.09 6.32
C TYR A 234 -18.97 -16.77 6.42
N LEU A 235 -18.61 -15.60 5.93
CA LEU A 235 -17.33 -14.93 6.12
C LEU A 235 -17.60 -13.51 6.63
N GLY A 236 -17.06 -13.15 7.77
CA GLY A 236 -17.15 -11.80 8.32
C GLY A 236 -15.97 -10.94 7.89
N LEU A 237 -16.22 -9.73 7.41
CA LEU A 237 -15.23 -8.76 6.99
C LEU A 237 -15.37 -7.47 7.80
N LEU A 238 -14.29 -6.93 8.34
CA LEU A 238 -14.31 -5.63 9.00
C LEU A 238 -14.53 -4.52 7.96
N THR A 239 -15.44 -3.60 8.27
CA THR A 239 -15.82 -2.51 7.38
C THR A 239 -15.15 -1.19 7.79
N ASN A 240 -15.37 -0.13 7.04
CA ASN A 240 -14.97 1.23 7.39
C ASN A 240 -15.75 1.82 8.58
N LYS A 241 -16.65 1.06 9.19
CA LYS A 241 -17.38 1.41 10.41
C LYS A 241 -16.88 0.66 11.65
N THR A 242 -15.85 -0.18 11.48
CA THR A 242 -15.14 -0.74 12.62
C THR A 242 -14.43 0.38 13.37
N ASN A 243 -14.69 0.54 14.66
CA ASN A 243 -13.97 1.51 15.49
C ASN A 243 -12.61 0.94 15.95
N THR A 244 -11.92 0.26 15.03
CA THR A 244 -10.62 -0.36 15.25
C THR A 244 -9.63 0.11 14.19
N PHE A 245 -8.36 -0.20 14.36
CA PHE A 245 -7.32 0.09 13.37
C PHE A 245 -7.29 -0.88 12.18
N PHE A 246 -8.22 -1.81 12.13
CA PHE A 246 -8.38 -2.76 11.02
C PHE A 246 -9.33 -2.24 9.92
N GLU A 247 -9.47 -0.93 9.78
CA GLU A 247 -10.21 -0.36 8.66
C GLU A 247 -9.64 -0.85 7.32
N PRO A 248 -10.49 -1.28 6.38
CA PRO A 248 -10.04 -1.72 5.07
C PRO A 248 -9.47 -0.56 4.25
N TYR A 249 -8.46 -0.86 3.44
CA TYR A 249 -7.76 0.14 2.64
C TYR A 249 -7.18 -0.47 1.36
N VAL A 250 -6.90 0.40 0.40
CA VAL A 250 -6.05 0.09 -0.75
C VAL A 250 -4.66 0.61 -0.45
N GLU A 251 -3.69 -0.27 -0.45
CA GLU A 251 -2.28 0.04 -0.28
C GLU A 251 -1.66 0.34 -1.64
N THR A 252 -1.15 1.55 -1.81
CA THR A 252 -0.35 1.94 -2.97
C THR A 252 1.12 1.90 -2.60
N ARG A 253 1.85 0.95 -3.16
CA ARG A 253 3.32 0.89 -3.07
C ARG A 253 3.91 1.60 -4.27
N TYR A 254 4.78 2.55 -4.03
CA TYR A 254 5.46 3.30 -5.06
C TYR A 254 6.93 3.47 -4.73
N CYS A 255 7.75 3.62 -5.78
CA CYS A 255 9.17 3.83 -5.61
C CYS A 255 9.43 5.33 -5.52
N ASP A 256 9.87 5.81 -4.37
CA ASP A 256 10.40 7.15 -4.17
C ASP A 256 11.93 7.14 -4.06
N PHE A 257 12.51 6.09 -4.59
CA PHE A 257 13.91 5.77 -4.47
C PHE A 257 14.76 6.75 -5.28
N VAL A 258 15.60 7.49 -4.60
CA VAL A 258 16.63 8.35 -5.19
C VAL A 258 17.98 7.74 -4.84
N SER A 259 18.75 7.31 -5.84
CA SER A 259 20.09 6.80 -5.68
C SER A 259 21.00 7.51 -6.66
N ASP A 260 21.82 8.45 -6.15
CA ASP A 260 22.86 9.12 -6.93
C ASP A 260 24.16 8.32 -6.86
N ASP A 261 24.65 7.90 -8.01
CA ASP A 261 25.82 7.04 -8.11
C ASP A 261 27.14 7.83 -8.33
N ARG A 262 27.14 9.18 -8.21
CA ARG A 262 28.36 10.00 -8.39
C ARG A 262 29.52 9.49 -7.54
N SER A 263 29.28 9.17 -6.29
CA SER A 263 30.31 8.65 -5.39
C SER A 263 30.74 7.21 -5.67
N ASN A 264 29.98 6.50 -6.48
CA ASN A 264 30.19 5.07 -6.77
C ASN A 264 29.79 4.72 -8.21
N PHE A 265 30.21 5.53 -9.18
CA PHE A 265 29.93 5.29 -10.60
C PHE A 265 30.76 4.10 -11.11
N VAL A 266 30.11 3.00 -11.43
CA VAL A 266 30.76 1.74 -11.79
C VAL A 266 30.69 1.51 -13.30
N LEU A 267 31.84 1.30 -13.93
CA LEU A 267 31.93 0.95 -15.35
C LEU A 267 31.19 -0.36 -15.68
N ASN A 268 30.60 -0.44 -16.86
CA ASN A 268 29.78 -1.55 -17.36
C ASN A 268 28.50 -1.80 -16.53
N LYS A 269 28.02 -0.82 -15.77
CA LYS A 269 26.73 -0.87 -15.08
C LYS A 269 25.92 0.37 -15.40
N ASN A 270 24.60 0.27 -15.25
CA ASN A 270 23.74 1.45 -15.27
C ASN A 270 23.93 2.20 -13.96
N ASN A 271 24.35 3.46 -14.08
CA ASN A 271 24.50 4.38 -12.97
C ASN A 271 23.54 5.54 -13.19
N ARG A 272 23.04 6.12 -12.11
CA ARG A 272 22.10 7.22 -12.14
C ARG A 272 22.68 8.46 -11.49
N LEU A 273 22.67 9.59 -12.22
CA LEU A 273 23.11 10.90 -11.75
C LEU A 273 21.91 11.83 -11.63
N TYR A 274 21.88 12.63 -10.57
CA TYR A 274 20.76 13.51 -10.26
C TYR A 274 21.15 14.98 -10.27
N LEU A 275 20.17 15.82 -10.67
CA LEU A 275 20.15 17.26 -10.44
C LEU A 275 18.99 17.60 -9.49
N TYR A 276 19.31 18.37 -8.45
CA TYR A 276 18.34 18.91 -7.49
C TYR A 276 18.18 20.40 -7.72
N CYS A 277 17.03 20.83 -8.20
CA CYS A 277 16.73 22.23 -8.49
C CYS A 277 16.10 22.89 -7.27
N THR A 278 16.91 23.55 -6.46
CA THR A 278 16.46 24.26 -5.26
C THR A 278 16.46 25.78 -5.54
N ILE A 279 15.28 26.38 -5.46
CA ILE A 279 15.08 27.83 -5.66
C ILE A 279 14.34 28.36 -4.42
N GLY A 280 14.94 29.33 -3.73
CA GLY A 280 14.37 29.87 -2.49
C GLY A 280 14.19 28.79 -1.40
N ASP A 281 15.21 27.95 -1.20
CA ASP A 281 15.27 26.87 -0.20
C ASP A 281 14.21 25.74 -0.39
N THR A 282 13.53 25.73 -1.53
CA THR A 282 12.55 24.67 -1.86
C THR A 282 12.80 24.08 -3.23
N LEU A 283 12.55 22.78 -3.37
CA LEU A 283 12.62 22.11 -4.65
C LEU A 283 11.53 22.66 -5.59
N GLN A 284 11.92 23.11 -6.79
CA GLN A 284 11.03 23.67 -7.79
C GLN A 284 11.21 22.99 -9.14
N ASP A 285 10.09 22.78 -9.84
CA ASP A 285 10.13 22.24 -11.18
C ASP A 285 10.63 23.29 -12.18
N LEU A 286 11.40 22.82 -13.14
CA LEU A 286 11.83 23.57 -14.30
C LEU A 286 10.73 23.57 -15.37
N ASP A 287 10.74 24.58 -16.23
CA ASP A 287 9.77 24.71 -17.33
C ASP A 287 9.93 23.59 -18.38
N LYS A 288 11.13 23.04 -18.48
CA LYS A 288 11.48 21.89 -19.34
C LYS A 288 12.55 21.05 -18.66
N ASN A 289 12.66 19.78 -19.07
CA ASN A 289 13.73 18.92 -18.62
C ASN A 289 15.07 19.44 -19.11
N PRO A 290 16.09 19.56 -18.23
CA PRO A 290 17.43 19.94 -18.65
C PRO A 290 18.11 18.84 -19.48
N THR A 291 19.08 19.22 -20.31
CA THR A 291 19.94 18.31 -21.06
C THR A 291 21.31 18.22 -20.42
N VAL A 292 21.96 17.06 -20.56
CA VAL A 292 23.26 16.83 -19.92
C VAL A 292 24.33 16.58 -20.96
N THR A 293 25.49 17.20 -20.73
CA THR A 293 26.71 16.98 -21.49
C THR A 293 27.77 16.43 -20.54
N ILE A 294 28.41 15.32 -20.93
CA ILE A 294 29.52 14.72 -20.15
C ILE A 294 30.85 15.20 -20.75
N LYS A 295 31.74 15.69 -19.90
CA LYS A 295 33.05 16.19 -20.25
C LYS A 295 34.15 15.45 -19.48
N ASN A 296 35.38 15.46 -20.04
CA ASN A 296 36.54 15.01 -19.32
C ASN A 296 37.25 16.19 -18.57
N SER A 297 38.35 15.91 -17.88
CA SER A 297 39.12 16.91 -17.14
C SER A 297 39.79 17.98 -18.04
N ASP A 298 39.86 17.75 -19.34
CA ASP A 298 40.42 18.68 -20.33
C ASP A 298 39.31 19.51 -21.02
N ASP A 299 38.08 19.48 -20.47
CA ASP A 299 36.86 20.14 -20.98
C ASP A 299 36.43 19.63 -22.38
N GLU A 300 36.92 18.47 -22.80
CA GLU A 300 36.49 17.84 -24.04
C GLU A 300 35.16 17.11 -23.82
N VAL A 301 34.23 17.28 -24.78
CA VAL A 301 32.93 16.63 -24.75
C VAL A 301 33.06 15.15 -25.05
N VAL A 302 32.64 14.32 -24.11
CA VAL A 302 32.62 12.86 -24.23
C VAL A 302 31.24 12.38 -24.74
N MET A 303 30.18 12.97 -24.21
CA MET A 303 28.78 12.71 -24.63
C MET A 303 28.00 14.01 -24.51
N GLU A 304 27.06 14.24 -25.44
CA GLU A 304 26.23 15.45 -25.45
C GLU A 304 24.76 15.13 -25.72
N GLY A 305 23.87 16.04 -25.35
CA GLY A 305 22.47 15.98 -25.69
C GLY A 305 21.70 14.86 -24.95
N ILE A 306 22.16 14.45 -23.78
CA ILE A 306 21.47 13.43 -22.98
C ILE A 306 20.23 14.08 -22.35
N GLU A 307 19.04 13.61 -22.72
CA GLU A 307 17.79 14.09 -22.14
C GLU A 307 17.61 13.57 -20.73
N SER A 308 17.31 14.47 -19.78
CA SER A 308 17.01 14.08 -18.42
C SER A 308 15.53 13.73 -18.24
N THR A 309 15.26 12.94 -17.22
CA THR A 309 13.91 12.56 -16.80
C THR A 309 13.60 13.19 -15.45
N ARG A 310 12.43 13.82 -15.34
CA ARG A 310 11.92 14.29 -14.03
C ARG A 310 11.49 13.11 -13.19
N GLN A 311 12.01 12.97 -11.98
CA GLN A 311 11.61 11.92 -11.03
C GLN A 311 10.60 12.44 -9.99
N PHE A 312 10.92 13.57 -9.38
CA PHE A 312 10.09 14.25 -8.38
C PHE A 312 10.10 15.75 -8.63
N LYS A 313 9.33 16.51 -7.87
CA LYS A 313 9.36 17.97 -7.92
C LYS A 313 10.80 18.47 -7.72
N GLY A 314 11.32 19.15 -8.72
CA GLY A 314 12.67 19.69 -8.70
C GLY A 314 13.80 18.67 -8.71
N ILE A 315 13.55 17.40 -9.04
CA ILE A 315 14.56 16.35 -9.09
C ILE A 315 14.55 15.69 -10.47
N TYR A 316 15.68 15.82 -11.16
CA TYR A 316 15.89 15.28 -12.51
C TYR A 316 17.01 14.26 -12.48
N TYR A 317 17.00 13.29 -13.39
CA TYR A 317 18.06 12.29 -13.47
C TYR A 317 18.38 11.90 -14.92
N ILE A 318 19.58 11.36 -15.09
CA ILE A 318 20.01 10.62 -16.27
C ILE A 318 20.50 9.24 -15.87
N ASP A 319 20.32 8.27 -16.74
CA ASP A 319 20.91 6.93 -16.62
C ASP A 319 22.09 6.81 -17.59
N LEU A 320 23.25 6.42 -17.10
CA LEU A 320 24.49 6.27 -17.86
C LEU A 320 25.10 4.89 -17.68
N ASN A 321 25.57 4.31 -18.78
CA ASN A 321 26.37 3.10 -18.78
C ASN A 321 27.64 3.34 -19.60
N LEU A 322 28.77 3.55 -18.92
CA LEU A 322 30.06 3.75 -19.56
C LEU A 322 30.83 2.45 -19.60
N SER A 323 31.40 2.15 -20.79
CA SER A 323 32.13 0.91 -21.00
C SER A 323 33.58 0.98 -20.49
N LYS A 324 34.00 -0.10 -19.83
CA LYS A 324 35.43 -0.26 -19.43
C LYS A 324 36.39 -0.35 -20.62
N SER A 325 35.89 -0.60 -21.85
CA SER A 325 36.71 -0.56 -23.05
C SER A 325 37.12 0.86 -23.47
N ASP A 326 36.28 1.84 -23.09
CA ASP A 326 36.41 3.22 -23.57
C ASP A 326 36.95 4.16 -22.48
N PHE A 327 36.86 3.74 -21.22
CA PHE A 327 37.24 4.53 -20.04
C PHE A 327 38.08 3.73 -19.06
N GLU A 328 39.07 4.40 -18.47
CA GLU A 328 39.85 3.84 -17.38
C GLU A 328 39.19 4.10 -16.02
N ALA A 329 39.43 3.21 -15.06
CA ALA A 329 39.01 3.45 -13.68
C ALA A 329 39.81 4.62 -13.09
N ASP A 330 39.22 5.28 -12.08
CA ASP A 330 39.74 6.46 -11.41
C ASP A 330 39.84 7.71 -12.31
N THR A 331 39.24 7.66 -13.53
CA THR A 331 39.05 8.84 -14.37
C THR A 331 37.92 9.70 -13.79
N MET A 332 38.16 11.00 -13.70
CA MET A 332 37.16 12.01 -13.30
C MET A 332 36.46 12.54 -14.54
N LEU A 333 35.14 12.58 -14.51
CA LEU A 333 34.28 13.16 -15.51
C LEU A 333 33.37 14.20 -14.89
N TYR A 334 32.82 15.08 -15.71
CA TYR A 334 31.93 16.16 -15.31
C TYR A 334 30.59 16.03 -16.06
N ASP A 335 29.48 16.13 -15.35
CA ASP A 335 28.15 16.22 -15.92
C ASP A 335 27.64 17.67 -15.86
N THR A 336 27.59 18.31 -17.01
CA THR A 336 27.11 19.68 -17.16
C THR A 336 25.64 19.64 -17.56
N TRP A 337 24.77 20.14 -16.68
CA TRP A 337 23.32 20.24 -16.84
C TRP A 337 22.98 21.59 -17.44
N GLY A 338 22.52 21.62 -18.69
CA GLY A 338 22.22 22.83 -19.44
C GLY A 338 20.76 22.97 -19.84
N GLY A 339 20.40 24.15 -20.34
CA GLY A 339 19.04 24.48 -20.74
C GLY A 339 18.08 24.55 -19.55
N ILE A 340 18.58 24.99 -18.40
CA ILE A 340 17.80 25.13 -17.16
C ILE A 340 16.93 26.40 -17.29
N VAL A 341 15.60 26.22 -17.37
CA VAL A 341 14.65 27.34 -17.48
C VAL A 341 13.64 27.27 -16.35
N TYR A 342 13.49 28.38 -15.59
CA TYR A 342 12.53 28.49 -14.52
C TYR A 342 11.71 29.77 -14.68
N GLN A 343 10.39 29.64 -14.76
CA GLN A 343 9.43 30.75 -14.97
C GLN A 343 9.81 31.67 -16.15
N GLY A 344 10.21 31.04 -17.26
CA GLY A 344 10.61 31.73 -18.48
C GLY A 344 12.00 32.38 -18.44
N THR A 345 12.75 32.25 -17.33
CA THR A 345 14.11 32.74 -17.19
C THR A 345 15.12 31.60 -17.35
N GLU A 346 16.08 31.76 -18.22
CA GLU A 346 17.20 30.85 -18.36
C GLU A 346 18.21 31.06 -17.21
N LEU A 347 18.58 29.97 -16.55
CA LEU A 347 19.54 29.96 -15.45
C LEU A 347 20.88 29.41 -15.96
N ASP A 348 21.93 29.66 -15.18
CA ASP A 348 23.27 29.15 -15.49
C ASP A 348 23.30 27.62 -15.47
N ASP A 349 24.15 27.06 -16.32
CA ASP A 349 24.43 25.61 -16.35
C ASP A 349 25.06 25.17 -15.03
N VAL A 350 24.70 23.95 -14.59
CA VAL A 350 25.23 23.34 -13.38
C VAL A 350 26.21 22.23 -13.76
N GLU A 351 27.44 22.35 -13.31
CA GLU A 351 28.46 21.33 -13.51
C GLU A 351 28.79 20.62 -12.20
N LEU A 352 28.75 19.29 -12.24
CA LEU A 352 29.03 18.40 -11.12
C LEU A 352 30.06 17.35 -11.59
N ASP A 353 30.80 16.75 -10.64
CA ASP A 353 31.83 15.77 -10.94
C ASP A 353 31.45 14.36 -10.45
N PHE A 354 32.01 13.35 -11.13
CA PHE A 354 31.98 11.96 -10.69
C PHE A 354 33.22 11.20 -11.12
N THR A 355 33.59 10.19 -10.32
CA THR A 355 34.78 9.40 -10.60
C THR A 355 34.43 7.98 -10.98
N LEU A 356 34.96 7.49 -12.10
CA LEU A 356 34.75 6.15 -12.62
C LEU A 356 35.45 5.09 -11.78
N LYS A 357 34.76 3.98 -11.51
CA LYS A 357 35.32 2.84 -10.76
C LYS A 357 35.17 1.55 -11.53
N SER A 358 36.17 0.70 -11.45
CA SER A 358 36.12 -0.63 -12.09
C SER A 358 35.29 -1.64 -11.31
N THR A 359 35.16 -1.41 -10.02
CA THR A 359 34.36 -2.24 -9.09
C THR A 359 33.59 -1.33 -8.14
N PRO A 360 32.41 -1.73 -7.70
CA PRO A 360 31.70 -1.01 -6.66
C PRO A 360 32.60 -0.78 -5.46
N ASN A 361 32.51 0.36 -4.78
CA ASN A 361 33.23 0.64 -3.54
C ASN A 361 32.73 -0.21 -2.37
N PHE A 362 32.63 -1.49 -2.60
CA PHE A 362 32.41 -2.46 -1.56
C PHE A 362 33.76 -2.81 -0.98
N PHE A 363 34.18 -2.11 0.06
CA PHE A 363 35.34 -2.42 0.87
C PHE A 363 36.73 -2.31 0.20
N ASN A 364 37.38 -1.20 0.37
CA ASN A 364 38.85 -1.23 0.59
C ASN A 364 39.13 -1.70 2.04
N ILE A 365 38.67 -2.88 2.41
CA ILE A 365 39.26 -3.63 3.51
C ILE A 365 40.39 -4.43 2.86
N GLY A 366 41.60 -4.11 3.25
CA GLY A 366 42.78 -4.70 2.69
C GLY A 366 42.67 -6.21 2.44
N ASN A 367 43.15 -6.62 1.32
CA ASN A 367 43.25 -7.88 0.59
C ASN A 367 43.08 -9.24 1.29
N SER A 368 42.32 -9.40 2.38
CA SER A 368 42.24 -10.70 3.05
C SER A 368 40.96 -11.04 3.84
N LEU A 369 39.83 -10.37 3.62
CA LEU A 369 38.58 -10.82 4.24
C LEU A 369 37.66 -11.38 3.18
N ASN A 370 37.35 -12.69 3.33
CA ASN A 370 36.23 -13.34 2.63
C ASN A 370 34.96 -12.52 2.88
N THR A 371 34.43 -11.89 1.82
CA THR A 371 33.27 -11.00 1.82
C THR A 371 31.95 -11.68 2.24
N THR A 372 31.98 -12.96 2.56
CA THR A 372 30.80 -13.78 2.88
C THR A 372 30.25 -13.59 4.29
N ASN A 373 30.94 -12.91 5.21
CA ASN A 373 30.56 -12.85 6.62
C ASN A 373 30.54 -11.44 7.23
N VAL A 374 30.34 -10.39 6.43
CA VAL A 374 30.19 -9.04 7.00
C VAL A 374 28.78 -8.88 7.54
N THR A 375 28.69 -8.65 8.84
CA THR A 375 27.42 -8.29 9.51
C THR A 375 27.34 -6.77 9.62
N PHE A 376 26.16 -6.23 9.36
CA PHE A 376 25.87 -4.82 9.52
C PHE A 376 24.93 -4.60 10.70
N THR A 377 25.13 -3.53 11.43
CA THR A 377 24.23 -3.11 12.51
C THR A 377 23.51 -1.83 12.05
N PRO A 378 22.17 -1.80 11.98
CA PRO A 378 21.43 -0.61 11.64
C PRO A 378 21.46 0.41 12.78
N SER A 379 21.45 1.68 12.42
CA SER A 379 21.27 2.80 13.33
C SER A 379 20.22 3.74 12.73
N ILE A 380 19.23 4.10 13.50
CA ILE A 380 18.13 5.00 13.09
C ILE A 380 18.27 6.32 13.84
N VAL A 381 18.15 7.43 13.09
CA VAL A 381 18.14 8.80 13.63
C VAL A 381 16.84 9.46 13.15
N GLY A 382 16.25 10.36 13.94
CA GLY A 382 15.01 11.06 13.64
C GLY A 382 13.87 10.74 14.60
N ILE A 383 13.90 9.54 15.21
CA ILE A 383 13.02 9.14 16.30
C ILE A 383 13.91 8.48 17.37
N GLN A 384 13.67 8.84 18.64
CA GLN A 384 14.36 8.21 19.76
C GLN A 384 13.62 6.95 20.23
N GLN A 385 14.36 6.03 20.84
CA GLN A 385 13.78 4.83 21.43
C GLN A 385 12.72 5.19 22.49
N ARG A 386 11.48 4.71 22.31
CA ARG A 386 10.31 5.00 23.13
C ARG A 386 9.89 6.48 23.14
N GLU A 387 10.23 7.24 22.10
CA GLU A 387 9.73 8.59 21.92
C GLU A 387 8.20 8.61 21.79
N GLN A 388 7.55 9.61 22.36
CA GLN A 388 6.14 9.90 22.14
C GLN A 388 6.01 10.91 21.01
N ILE A 389 5.31 10.53 19.94
CA ILE A 389 5.15 11.35 18.73
C ILE A 389 3.69 11.69 18.58
N LYS A 390 3.42 12.96 18.28
CA LYS A 390 2.06 13.40 18.00
C LYS A 390 1.57 12.88 16.65
N ARG A 391 0.31 12.46 16.61
CA ARG A 391 -0.32 11.83 15.42
C ARG A 391 -0.29 12.67 14.13
N VAL A 392 -0.10 13.96 14.21
CA VAL A 392 -0.10 14.86 13.02
C VAL A 392 1.28 15.17 12.47
N ASP A 393 2.32 14.55 13.01
CA ASP A 393 3.70 14.80 12.59
C ASP A 393 4.10 13.96 11.38
N ILE A 394 4.98 14.51 10.55
CA ILE A 394 5.72 13.76 9.53
C ILE A 394 7.16 13.64 10.02
N ARG A 395 7.67 12.41 10.11
CA ARG A 395 9.01 12.14 10.62
C ARG A 395 9.89 11.49 9.56
N LYS A 396 11.05 12.10 9.31
CA LYS A 396 12.09 11.51 8.48
C LYS A 396 13.04 10.69 9.37
N LEU A 397 13.12 9.40 9.09
CA LEU A 397 14.12 8.50 9.67
C LEU A 397 15.33 8.43 8.76
N VAL A 398 16.49 8.74 9.28
CA VAL A 398 17.78 8.49 8.58
C VAL A 398 18.32 7.17 9.09
N ILE A 399 18.52 6.21 8.18
CA ILE A 399 18.88 4.85 8.50
C ILE A 399 20.26 4.57 7.95
N SER A 400 21.20 4.23 8.82
CA SER A 400 22.56 3.90 8.44
C SER A 400 22.92 2.47 8.83
N ALA A 401 23.74 1.82 8.00
CA ALA A 401 24.29 0.49 8.28
C ALA A 401 25.79 0.62 8.59
N LYS A 402 26.18 0.14 9.76
CA LYS A 402 27.58 0.09 10.18
C LYS A 402 28.10 -1.34 10.14
N PRO A 403 29.22 -1.61 9.44
CA PRO A 403 29.87 -2.92 9.53
C PRO A 403 30.34 -3.20 10.96
N SER A 404 30.09 -4.41 11.45
CA SER A 404 30.39 -4.79 12.83
C SER A 404 31.88 -4.76 13.21
N TYR A 405 32.78 -4.66 12.23
CA TYR A 405 34.22 -4.75 12.41
C TYR A 405 35.00 -3.45 12.12
N THR A 406 34.33 -2.35 11.79
CA THR A 406 34.99 -1.09 11.47
C THR A 406 34.51 0.04 12.37
N ASN A 407 35.50 0.71 13.01
CA ASN A 407 35.24 1.84 13.90
C ASN A 407 34.95 3.10 13.12
N ASN A 408 33.91 3.41 12.48
CA ASN A 408 33.47 4.75 12.05
C ASN A 408 33.04 5.00 10.60
N THR A 409 32.99 4.04 9.70
CA THR A 409 32.47 4.33 8.37
C THR A 409 31.03 3.84 8.20
N VAL A 410 30.10 4.78 8.02
CA VAL A 410 28.76 4.48 7.53
C VAL A 410 28.89 4.06 6.07
N GLN A 411 28.28 2.93 5.70
CA GLN A 411 28.32 2.46 4.32
C GLN A 411 26.92 2.39 3.74
N LEU A 412 26.79 2.76 2.47
CA LEU A 412 25.61 2.46 1.67
C LEU A 412 25.59 0.96 1.39
N VAL A 413 24.52 0.30 1.74
CA VAL A 413 24.26 -1.12 1.43
C VAL A 413 23.47 -1.23 0.13
N ASP A 414 23.43 -2.44 -0.46
CA ASP A 414 22.73 -2.65 -1.73
C ASP A 414 21.26 -2.33 -1.63
N GLU A 415 20.62 -2.89 -0.61
CA GLU A 415 19.20 -2.66 -0.31
C GLU A 415 18.97 -2.62 1.19
N MET A 416 18.04 -1.79 1.57
CA MET A 416 17.55 -1.71 2.94
C MET A 416 16.03 -1.60 2.91
N ASP A 417 15.36 -2.44 3.68
CA ASP A 417 13.91 -2.41 3.81
C ASP A 417 13.52 -2.19 5.27
N LEU A 418 12.43 -1.49 5.49
CA LEU A 418 11.84 -1.22 6.79
C LEU A 418 10.49 -1.95 6.89
N ARG A 419 10.19 -2.47 8.06
CA ARG A 419 8.88 -3.00 8.44
C ARG A 419 8.41 -2.26 9.68
N LEU A 420 7.17 -1.80 9.70
CA LEU A 420 6.52 -1.20 10.86
C LEU A 420 5.40 -2.11 11.34
N TYR A 421 5.39 -2.47 12.62
CA TYR A 421 4.40 -3.39 13.16
C TYR A 421 4.03 -3.06 14.60
N ILE A 422 2.98 -3.68 15.08
CA ILE A 422 2.51 -3.64 16.45
C ILE A 422 2.56 -5.03 17.07
N LYS A 423 2.63 -5.09 18.39
CA LYS A 423 2.57 -6.36 19.15
C LYS A 423 1.27 -6.45 19.92
N ASP A 424 0.51 -7.51 19.64
CA ASP A 424 -0.65 -7.92 20.40
C ASP A 424 -0.34 -9.25 21.11
N GLY A 425 0.06 -9.16 22.38
CA GLY A 425 0.59 -10.30 23.13
C GLY A 425 1.85 -10.87 22.48
N THR A 426 1.76 -12.08 21.95
CA THR A 426 2.86 -12.74 21.23
C THR A 426 2.76 -12.59 19.70
N ARG A 427 1.67 -12.01 19.20
CA ARG A 427 1.42 -11.83 17.77
C ARG A 427 1.97 -10.49 17.29
N GLU A 428 2.64 -10.50 16.17
CA GLU A 428 3.05 -9.31 15.44
C GLU A 428 2.02 -9.03 14.33
N ILE A 429 1.61 -7.78 14.18
CA ILE A 429 0.66 -7.33 13.17
C ILE A 429 1.34 -6.23 12.36
N ASP A 430 1.53 -6.47 11.07
CA ASP A 430 2.18 -5.53 10.18
C ASP A 430 1.27 -4.32 9.92
N VAL A 431 1.82 -3.14 10.11
CA VAL A 431 1.18 -1.86 9.77
C VAL A 431 1.74 -1.35 8.44
N ILE A 432 3.03 -1.49 8.25
CA ILE A 432 3.72 -1.35 6.98
C ILE A 432 4.57 -2.61 6.82
N GLU A 433 4.24 -3.45 5.84
CA GLU A 433 5.08 -4.57 5.48
C GLU A 433 6.44 -4.10 4.98
N TRP A 434 7.33 -5.04 4.64
CA TRP A 434 8.65 -4.71 4.14
C TRP A 434 8.59 -3.72 2.97
N ASP A 435 8.99 -2.48 3.24
CA ASP A 435 9.03 -1.39 2.27
C ASP A 435 10.45 -0.86 2.11
N ARG A 436 10.78 -0.48 0.88
CA ARG A 436 12.12 -0.04 0.53
C ARG A 436 12.45 1.29 1.17
N VAL A 437 13.60 1.35 1.84
CA VAL A 437 14.19 2.59 2.32
C VAL A 437 14.75 3.38 1.14
N SER A 438 14.37 4.65 1.04
CA SER A 438 14.86 5.55 -0.01
C SER A 438 16.34 5.88 0.19
N LYS A 439 17.05 6.09 -0.90
CA LYS A 439 18.46 6.52 -0.88
C LYS A 439 18.57 7.92 -1.46
N ALA A 440 19.34 8.75 -0.78
CA ALA A 440 19.87 10.00 -1.32
C ALA A 440 21.39 9.90 -1.45
N TYR A 441 22.00 10.91 -2.05
CA TYR A 441 23.45 10.95 -2.25
C TYR A 441 24.27 10.68 -0.97
N THR A 442 23.78 11.19 0.17
CA THR A 442 24.51 11.13 1.45
C THR A 442 23.85 10.24 2.50
N GLU A 443 22.63 9.80 2.30
CA GLU A 443 21.85 9.12 3.34
C GLU A 443 20.80 8.15 2.79
N ASN A 444 20.49 7.11 3.57
CA ASN A 444 19.28 6.34 3.38
C ASN A 444 18.22 6.90 4.33
N PHE A 445 17.00 7.06 3.85
CA PHE A 445 15.94 7.62 4.67
C PHE A 445 14.57 6.96 4.43
N TYR A 446 13.71 7.07 5.42
CA TYR A 446 12.31 6.68 5.35
C TYR A 446 11.45 7.76 5.98
N VAL A 447 10.32 8.09 5.36
CA VAL A 447 9.40 9.10 5.89
C VAL A 447 8.16 8.40 6.44
N ILE A 448 7.88 8.61 7.71
CA ILE A 448 6.67 8.11 8.37
C ILE A 448 5.68 9.27 8.49
N ASP A 449 4.51 9.11 7.86
CA ASP A 449 3.36 9.98 8.11
C ASP A 449 2.56 9.42 9.29
N THR A 450 2.63 10.11 10.43
CA THR A 450 1.96 9.63 11.64
C THR A 450 0.45 9.85 11.62
N ASN A 451 -0.10 10.57 10.63
CA ASN A 451 -1.56 10.73 10.47
C ASN A 451 -2.27 9.40 10.22
N ILE A 452 -1.59 8.46 9.57
CA ILE A 452 -2.12 7.13 9.27
C ILE A 452 -2.02 6.16 10.44
N LEU A 453 -1.29 6.55 11.50
CA LEU A 453 -1.04 5.70 12.66
C LEU A 453 -2.01 6.03 13.80
N ILE A 454 -2.52 5.02 14.46
CA ILE A 454 -3.38 5.18 15.65
C ILE A 454 -2.53 5.30 16.91
N PRO A 455 -3.07 5.89 18.01
CA PRO A 455 -2.35 6.01 19.27
C PRO A 455 -2.06 4.65 19.90
N GLN A 456 -0.81 4.20 19.77
CA GLN A 456 -0.26 2.97 20.39
C GLN A 456 1.25 2.89 20.16
N ARG A 457 1.86 1.80 20.66
CA ARG A 457 3.28 1.52 20.46
C ARG A 457 3.53 0.80 19.15
N TYR A 458 4.51 1.29 18.39
CA TYR A 458 5.01 0.72 17.16
C TYR A 458 6.44 0.22 17.30
N PHE A 459 6.78 -0.78 16.51
CA PHE A 459 8.09 -1.40 16.43
C PHE A 459 8.59 -1.37 15.01
N VAL A 460 9.90 -1.24 14.84
CA VAL A 460 10.55 -1.17 13.54
C VAL A 460 11.58 -2.30 13.42
N ASP A 461 11.45 -3.07 12.36
CA ASP A 461 12.46 -4.01 11.89
C ASP A 461 13.18 -3.42 10.67
N ILE A 462 14.46 -3.74 10.52
CA ILE A 462 15.27 -3.36 9.37
C ILE A 462 15.85 -4.60 8.74
N ARG A 463 15.65 -4.78 7.45
CA ARG A 463 16.27 -5.81 6.63
C ARG A 463 17.35 -5.17 5.78
N ILE A 464 18.58 -5.64 5.90
CA ILE A 464 19.75 -5.17 5.17
C ILE A 464 20.17 -6.25 4.19
N LYS A 465 20.27 -5.91 2.91
CA LYS A 465 20.83 -6.78 1.88
C LYS A 465 22.20 -6.25 1.44
N TYR A 466 23.14 -7.16 1.36
CA TYR A 466 24.48 -6.90 0.93
C TYR A 466 25.06 -8.11 0.17
N GLY A 467 25.35 -7.95 -1.11
CA GLY A 467 25.70 -9.04 -1.99
C GLY A 467 24.59 -10.09 -2.03
N MET A 468 24.93 -11.34 -1.72
CA MET A 468 24.00 -12.46 -1.63
C MET A 468 23.36 -12.62 -0.23
N ASN A 469 23.78 -11.84 0.74
CA ASN A 469 23.32 -11.98 2.13
C ASN A 469 22.18 -11.02 2.43
N SER A 470 21.20 -11.51 3.19
CA SER A 470 20.12 -10.70 3.75
C SER A 470 20.01 -10.96 5.24
N ILE A 471 20.04 -9.91 6.03
CA ILE A 471 19.98 -9.97 7.50
C ILE A 471 18.83 -9.10 7.97
N VAL A 472 17.98 -9.67 8.84
CA VAL A 472 16.89 -8.96 9.49
C VAL A 472 17.30 -8.62 10.92
N HIS A 473 17.15 -7.35 11.29
CA HIS A 473 17.32 -6.86 12.65
C HIS A 473 15.94 -6.51 13.20
N HIS A 474 15.54 -7.22 14.26
CA HIS A 474 14.25 -7.05 14.90
C HIS A 474 14.31 -5.99 16.01
N ASP A 475 13.19 -5.29 16.22
CA ASP A 475 13.01 -4.32 17.29
C ASP A 475 14.10 -3.22 17.35
N VAL A 476 14.59 -2.78 16.16
CA VAL A 476 15.66 -1.77 16.07
C VAL A 476 15.24 -0.46 16.72
N LEU A 477 13.95 -0.11 16.59
CA LEU A 477 13.35 1.09 17.17
C LEU A 477 11.95 0.76 17.67
N SER A 478 11.51 1.40 18.75
CA SER A 478 10.11 1.45 19.14
C SER A 478 9.73 2.88 19.53
N PHE A 479 8.49 3.29 19.25
CA PHE A 479 7.97 4.61 19.58
C PHE A 479 6.46 4.53 19.84
N ASP A 480 5.94 5.52 20.52
CA ASP A 480 4.52 5.62 20.87
C ASP A 480 3.86 6.76 20.08
N ILE A 481 2.78 6.49 19.38
CA ILE A 481 1.93 7.54 18.79
C ILE A 481 0.91 7.97 19.84
N VAL A 482 0.74 9.28 19.98
CA VAL A 482 -0.20 9.89 20.94
C VAL A 482 -1.01 11.00 20.25
N ASP A 483 -2.27 11.15 20.66
CA ASP A 483 -3.13 12.22 20.13
C ASP A 483 -2.76 13.59 20.74
N ASP A 484 -2.38 13.62 22.00
CA ASP A 484 -1.92 14.83 22.70
C ASP A 484 -0.73 14.52 23.61
N LEU A 485 0.35 15.28 23.46
CA LEU A 485 1.55 15.15 24.30
C LEU A 485 1.32 15.58 25.76
N ASN A 486 0.23 16.28 26.03
CA ASN A 486 -0.07 16.81 27.36
C ASN A 486 -0.89 15.86 28.24
N ASN A 487 -1.35 14.73 27.71
CA ASN A 487 -2.20 13.79 28.46
C ASN A 487 -1.35 12.78 29.27
N LYS A 488 -0.43 13.28 30.08
CA LYS A 488 0.37 12.44 30.99
C LYS A 488 -0.41 11.93 32.22
N TYR A 489 -1.66 12.35 32.41
CA TYR A 489 -2.48 12.03 33.58
C TYR A 489 -3.96 11.85 33.17
N ALA A 490 -4.28 10.77 32.51
CA ALA A 490 -5.65 10.26 32.43
C ALA A 490 -5.67 8.80 32.88
#